data_fb1e5a970d2cc2a281288e771d6274c8
#
_entry.id   fb1e5a970d2cc2a281288e771d6274c8
#
_cell.length_a   1.000
_cell.length_b   1.000
_cell.length_c   1.000
_cell.angle_alpha   90.00
_cell.angle_beta   90.00
_cell.angle_gamma   90.00
#
_symmetry.space_group_name_H-M   'P 1'
#
loop_
_entity.id
_entity.type
_entity.pdbx_description
1 polymer ?
#
loop_
_entity_poly.entity_id
_entity_poly.type
_entity_poly.pdbx_seq_one_letter_code
_entity_poly.pdbx_strand_id
1 'polypeptide(L)'
;MTINPEKLLNRDFDNIRHTYTEKDCILYALGVGMGLDPLDEECLKFVYEDELKILPSQSVIMAHPGFWAKEEDTGIDWVKVLHAGQEIIFHNPLPTAATVEAATRITEVTDKGEKIGALINSERVVRDVNTDTNICTLGTTILARGDGGFGGDRRVSVSKPDVIPMSDPDVICDLPTLPQQALLYRLSGDFNPLHASPNIAKNAGFNAPILHGLCTFGIMTHALVKTCCDYDPNRFKRMRLRFSAPVYPGETIRTEIWRDGNEIAFRCRSLEQDKVVINNGYLLIGD
;
A
#
# COMPACT_ATOMS: atom_id res chain seq x y z
N MET A 1 17.46 16.33 -15.30
CA MET A 1 17.56 15.24 -16.32
C MET A 1 16.13 14.85 -16.64
N THR A 2 15.83 14.48 -17.86
CA THR A 2 14.47 14.09 -18.27
C THR A 2 14.36 12.58 -18.18
N ILE A 3 13.23 12.06 -17.71
CA ILE A 3 12.93 10.62 -17.71
C ILE A 3 13.13 10.06 -19.13
N ASN A 4 13.80 8.92 -19.22
CA ASN A 4 13.86 8.10 -20.42
C ASN A 4 12.99 6.85 -20.22
N PRO A 5 11.80 6.77 -20.85
CA PRO A 5 10.87 5.65 -20.67
C PRO A 5 11.46 4.30 -21.05
N GLU A 6 12.22 4.24 -22.17
CA GLU A 6 12.84 3.00 -22.65
C GLU A 6 13.87 2.48 -21.65
N LYS A 7 14.71 3.38 -21.09
CA LYS A 7 15.69 3.02 -20.07
C LYS A 7 15.01 2.50 -18.80
N LEU A 8 13.90 3.13 -18.37
CA LEU A 8 13.15 2.68 -17.21
C LEU A 8 12.48 1.31 -17.44
N LEU A 9 11.83 1.11 -18.59
CA LEU A 9 11.20 -0.16 -18.95
C LEU A 9 12.20 -1.33 -19.04
N ASN A 10 13.44 -1.06 -19.44
CA ASN A 10 14.50 -2.05 -19.52
C ASN A 10 15.42 -2.07 -18.28
N ARG A 11 14.99 -1.43 -17.17
CA ARG A 11 15.77 -1.43 -15.95
C ARG A 11 15.79 -2.82 -15.32
N ASP A 12 17.00 -3.34 -15.09
CA ASP A 12 17.22 -4.54 -14.32
C ASP A 12 17.13 -4.24 -12.82
N PHE A 13 16.40 -5.08 -12.11
CA PHE A 13 16.34 -5.08 -10.65
C PHE A 13 16.93 -6.39 -10.14
N ASP A 14 17.76 -6.29 -9.13
CA ASP A 14 18.22 -7.49 -8.40
C ASP A 14 17.04 -8.19 -7.74
N ASN A 15 17.08 -9.51 -7.71
CA ASN A 15 16.16 -10.28 -6.90
C ASN A 15 16.47 -10.04 -5.41
N ILE A 16 15.45 -9.61 -4.68
CA ILE A 16 15.58 -9.30 -3.26
C ILE A 16 15.10 -10.49 -2.44
N ARG A 17 15.95 -10.99 -1.55
CA ARG A 17 15.56 -11.97 -0.52
C ARG A 17 15.24 -11.27 0.78
N HIS A 18 14.17 -11.72 1.42
CA HIS A 18 13.71 -11.21 2.70
C HIS A 18 13.23 -12.36 3.57
N THR A 19 13.80 -12.51 4.75
CA THR A 19 13.32 -13.44 5.77
C THR A 19 12.56 -12.67 6.82
N TYR A 20 11.33 -13.07 7.09
CA TYR A 20 10.51 -12.51 8.15
C TYR A 20 9.98 -13.62 9.07
N THR A 21 9.67 -13.24 10.28
CA THR A 21 9.24 -14.11 11.38
C THR A 21 7.85 -13.71 11.88
N GLU A 22 7.26 -14.52 12.74
CA GLU A 22 6.02 -14.20 13.43
C GLU A 22 6.10 -12.86 14.17
N LYS A 23 7.26 -12.54 14.78
CA LYS A 23 7.48 -11.25 15.44
C LYS A 23 7.33 -10.08 14.45
N ASP A 24 7.81 -10.23 13.23
CA ASP A 24 7.69 -9.18 12.20
C ASP A 24 6.22 -9.01 11.77
N CYS A 25 5.45 -10.11 11.72
CA CYS A 25 4.03 -10.08 11.45
C CYS A 25 3.25 -9.35 12.55
N ILE A 26 3.53 -9.66 13.80
CA ILE A 26 2.94 -9.01 14.98
C ILE A 26 3.30 -7.51 14.97
N LEU A 27 4.57 -7.17 14.75
CA LEU A 27 5.02 -5.77 14.69
C LEU A 27 4.31 -4.98 13.58
N TYR A 28 4.15 -5.58 12.39
CA TYR A 28 3.40 -4.96 11.31
C TYR A 28 1.93 -4.73 11.70
N ALA A 29 1.27 -5.75 12.25
CA ALA A 29 -0.11 -5.66 12.66
C ALA A 29 -0.35 -4.58 13.73
N LEU A 30 0.51 -4.50 14.76
CA LEU A 30 0.52 -3.40 15.74
C LEU A 30 0.77 -2.05 15.06
N GLY A 31 1.69 -2.02 14.07
CA GLY A 31 2.03 -0.83 13.28
C GLY A 31 0.86 -0.28 12.46
N VAL A 32 -0.19 -1.06 12.20
CA VAL A 32 -1.40 -0.64 11.50
C VAL A 32 -2.65 -0.65 12.40
N GLY A 33 -2.44 -0.65 13.72
CA GLY A 33 -3.50 -0.43 14.71
C GLY A 33 -4.32 -1.66 15.06
N MET A 34 -3.84 -2.87 14.81
CA MET A 34 -4.46 -4.07 15.38
C MET A 34 -4.15 -4.18 16.87
N GLY A 35 -5.05 -4.83 17.64
CA GLY A 35 -4.88 -5.02 19.07
C GLY A 35 -5.20 -3.79 19.92
N LEU A 36 -5.85 -2.76 19.38
CA LEU A 36 -6.32 -1.59 20.17
C LEU A 36 -7.40 -1.96 21.19
N ASP A 37 -8.27 -2.91 20.86
CA ASP A 37 -9.23 -3.48 21.79
C ASP A 37 -8.69 -4.83 22.28
N PRO A 38 -8.26 -4.93 23.55
CA PRO A 38 -7.74 -6.17 24.10
C PRO A 38 -8.79 -7.26 24.31
N LEU A 39 -10.08 -6.96 24.11
CA LEU A 39 -11.18 -7.89 24.23
C LEU A 39 -11.70 -8.41 22.87
N ASP A 40 -11.17 -7.88 21.75
CA ASP A 40 -11.46 -8.39 20.40
C ASP A 40 -10.58 -9.63 20.12
N GLU A 41 -11.05 -10.81 20.51
CA GLU A 41 -10.31 -12.08 20.40
C GLU A 41 -9.91 -12.41 18.96
N GLU A 42 -10.72 -12.04 17.96
CA GLU A 42 -10.38 -12.26 16.55
C GLU A 42 -9.28 -11.32 16.08
N CYS A 43 -9.28 -10.07 16.56
CA CYS A 43 -8.21 -9.12 16.28
C CYS A 43 -6.89 -9.54 16.95
N LEU A 44 -6.95 -10.15 18.15
CA LEU A 44 -5.77 -10.64 18.86
C LEU A 44 -5.00 -11.71 18.08
N LYS A 45 -5.65 -12.52 17.24
CA LYS A 45 -4.99 -13.52 16.39
C LYS A 45 -4.00 -12.91 15.38
N PHE A 46 -3.93 -11.60 15.23
CA PHE A 46 -2.93 -10.92 14.38
C PHE A 46 -1.75 -10.33 15.18
N VAL A 47 -1.85 -10.28 16.50
CA VAL A 47 -0.87 -9.63 17.38
C VAL A 47 -0.40 -10.51 18.55
N TYR A 48 -0.82 -11.76 18.56
CA TYR A 48 -0.48 -12.76 19.57
C TYR A 48 -0.11 -14.09 18.89
N GLU A 49 0.81 -14.85 19.46
CA GLU A 49 1.45 -16.02 18.83
C GLU A 49 0.49 -17.19 18.62
N ASP A 50 -0.55 -17.32 19.48
CA ASP A 50 -1.50 -18.42 19.42
C ASP A 50 -2.46 -18.24 18.24
N GLU A 51 -2.52 -19.23 17.35
CA GLU A 51 -3.27 -19.18 16.09
C GLU A 51 -2.97 -17.94 15.22
N LEU A 52 -1.71 -17.48 15.21
CA LEU A 52 -1.30 -16.25 14.54
C LEU A 52 -1.74 -16.23 13.07
N LYS A 53 -2.42 -15.14 12.71
CA LYS A 53 -2.80 -14.80 11.34
C LYS A 53 -1.94 -13.63 10.83
N ILE A 54 -1.75 -13.55 9.53
CA ILE A 54 -1.01 -12.45 8.91
C ILE A 54 -1.94 -11.53 8.11
N LEU A 55 -1.74 -10.22 8.24
CA LEU A 55 -2.49 -9.25 7.44
C LEU A 55 -2.06 -9.29 5.97
N PRO A 56 -3.02 -9.37 5.02
CA PRO A 56 -2.72 -9.37 3.58
C PRO A 56 -1.86 -8.20 3.14
N SER A 57 -2.07 -7.02 3.71
CA SER A 57 -1.31 -5.81 3.41
C SER A 57 0.17 -5.88 3.76
N GLN A 58 0.61 -6.80 4.63
CA GLN A 58 2.03 -6.96 4.94
C GLN A 58 2.85 -7.38 3.72
N SER A 59 2.24 -8.05 2.74
CA SER A 59 2.92 -8.44 1.51
C SER A 59 3.60 -7.28 0.78
N VAL A 60 3.09 -6.05 0.89
CA VAL A 60 3.65 -4.88 0.19
C VAL A 60 5.04 -4.47 0.66
N ILE A 61 5.42 -4.84 1.89
CA ILE A 61 6.75 -4.54 2.43
C ILE A 61 7.75 -5.69 2.23
N MET A 62 7.28 -6.88 1.81
CA MET A 62 8.13 -8.06 1.64
C MET A 62 9.04 -7.92 0.42
N ALA A 63 10.34 -8.22 0.60
CA ALA A 63 11.35 -8.16 -0.45
C ALA A 63 11.25 -6.90 -1.32
N HIS A 64 11.07 -5.74 -0.68
CA HIS A 64 10.88 -4.46 -1.35
C HIS A 64 12.22 -3.97 -1.93
N PRO A 65 12.26 -3.49 -3.20
CA PRO A 65 13.50 -3.07 -3.89
C PRO A 65 14.09 -1.76 -3.36
N GLY A 66 13.58 -1.24 -2.24
CA GLY A 66 13.99 0.07 -1.73
C GLY A 66 13.41 1.23 -2.54
N PHE A 67 13.94 2.42 -2.33
CA PHE A 67 13.51 3.61 -3.05
C PHE A 67 14.36 3.82 -4.31
N TRP A 68 14.23 2.90 -5.27
CA TRP A 68 15.00 2.87 -6.54
C TRP A 68 14.86 4.15 -7.37
N ALA A 69 13.73 4.88 -7.27
CA ALA A 69 13.52 6.14 -7.97
C ALA A 69 14.53 7.24 -7.58
N LYS A 70 15.24 7.05 -6.45
CA LYS A 70 16.28 7.96 -5.96
C LYS A 70 17.63 7.78 -6.68
N GLU A 71 17.83 6.69 -7.39
CA GLU A 71 19.06 6.39 -8.06
C GLU A 71 19.28 7.36 -9.22
N GLU A 72 20.51 7.88 -9.36
CA GLU A 72 20.86 8.96 -10.31
C GLU A 72 20.54 8.60 -11.77
N ASP A 73 20.64 7.34 -12.11
CA ASP A 73 20.45 6.85 -13.47
C ASP A 73 19.00 6.81 -13.94
N THR A 74 18.04 6.98 -13.02
CA THR A 74 16.59 6.97 -13.33
C THR A 74 16.14 8.25 -14.04
N GLY A 75 16.82 9.36 -13.79
CA GLY A 75 16.44 10.69 -14.26
C GLY A 75 15.18 11.26 -13.56
N ILE A 76 14.71 10.62 -12.50
CA ILE A 76 13.49 11.01 -11.76
C ILE A 76 13.82 12.09 -10.72
N ASP A 77 13.01 13.15 -10.66
CA ASP A 77 13.00 14.09 -9.53
C ASP A 77 12.31 13.43 -8.33
N TRP A 78 13.05 12.55 -7.66
CA TRP A 78 12.53 11.70 -6.60
C TRP A 78 11.90 12.46 -5.43
N VAL A 79 12.26 13.73 -5.22
CA VAL A 79 11.69 14.58 -4.16
C VAL A 79 10.21 14.86 -4.42
N LYS A 80 9.79 14.81 -5.68
CA LYS A 80 8.41 15.04 -6.11
C LYS A 80 7.62 13.77 -6.39
N VAL A 81 8.21 12.60 -6.10
CA VAL A 81 7.52 11.30 -6.29
C VAL A 81 6.46 11.09 -5.21
N LEU A 82 5.29 10.66 -5.64
CA LEU A 82 4.19 10.22 -4.76
C LEU A 82 3.82 8.77 -5.07
N HIS A 83 3.52 8.01 -4.03
CA HIS A 83 2.86 6.72 -4.18
C HIS A 83 1.39 6.97 -4.56
N ALA A 84 1.03 6.65 -5.79
CA ALA A 84 -0.28 6.99 -6.35
C ALA A 84 -1.28 5.83 -6.30
N GLY A 85 -0.81 4.58 -6.32
CA GLY A 85 -1.69 3.41 -6.28
C GLY A 85 -0.98 2.13 -5.88
N GLN A 86 -1.75 1.21 -5.34
CA GLN A 86 -1.28 -0.12 -4.91
C GLN A 86 -2.28 -1.18 -5.34
N GLU A 87 -1.75 -2.31 -5.81
CA GLU A 87 -2.51 -3.52 -6.10
C GLU A 87 -1.84 -4.73 -5.44
N ILE A 88 -2.64 -5.71 -5.02
CA ILE A 88 -2.21 -7.05 -4.59
C ILE A 88 -3.10 -8.08 -5.25
N ILE A 89 -2.50 -9.13 -5.80
CA ILE A 89 -3.18 -10.34 -6.28
C ILE A 89 -2.56 -11.52 -5.54
N PHE A 90 -3.34 -12.23 -4.73
CA PHE A 90 -2.87 -13.42 -4.04
C PHE A 90 -3.04 -14.67 -4.91
N HIS A 91 -2.01 -15.49 -4.95
CA HIS A 91 -1.98 -16.77 -5.64
C HIS A 91 -2.02 -17.94 -4.65
N ASN A 92 -1.41 -17.75 -3.48
CA ASN A 92 -1.37 -18.70 -2.37
C ASN A 92 -1.51 -17.97 -1.03
N PRO A 93 -1.90 -18.67 0.04
CA PRO A 93 -1.92 -18.11 1.39
C PRO A 93 -0.56 -17.53 1.78
N LEU A 94 -0.58 -16.42 2.51
CA LEU A 94 0.61 -15.77 3.03
C LEU A 94 1.03 -16.47 4.34
N PRO A 95 2.24 -17.07 4.43
CA PRO A 95 2.70 -17.73 5.65
C PRO A 95 3.08 -16.70 6.72
N THR A 96 2.95 -17.07 8.01
CA THR A 96 3.31 -16.21 9.15
C THR A 96 4.82 -16.08 9.39
N ALA A 97 5.62 -16.93 8.77
CA ALA A 97 7.08 -16.84 8.72
C ALA A 97 7.57 -17.50 7.44
N ALA A 98 8.48 -16.86 6.71
CA ALA A 98 9.07 -17.40 5.48
C ALA A 98 10.37 -16.69 5.10
N THR A 99 11.12 -17.31 4.20
CA THR A 99 12.09 -16.62 3.35
C THR A 99 11.49 -16.47 1.97
N VAL A 100 11.26 -15.24 1.56
CA VAL A 100 10.70 -14.89 0.25
C VAL A 100 11.76 -14.25 -0.63
N GLU A 101 11.56 -14.39 -1.94
CA GLU A 101 12.33 -13.69 -2.96
C GLU A 101 11.37 -12.93 -3.87
N ALA A 102 11.75 -11.74 -4.29
CA ALA A 102 10.94 -10.98 -5.23
C ALA A 102 11.73 -10.48 -6.44
N ALA A 103 11.12 -10.66 -7.62
CA ALA A 103 11.54 -10.03 -8.87
C ALA A 103 10.66 -8.81 -9.15
N THR A 104 11.29 -7.68 -9.40
CA THR A 104 10.61 -6.41 -9.72
C THR A 104 10.86 -6.05 -11.17
N ARG A 105 9.86 -5.46 -11.83
CA ARG A 105 10.01 -4.88 -13.17
C ARG A 105 9.13 -3.64 -13.31
N ILE A 106 9.56 -2.68 -14.12
CA ILE A 106 8.71 -1.56 -14.55
C ILE A 106 7.90 -2.07 -15.75
N THR A 107 6.57 -1.91 -15.66
CA THR A 107 5.65 -2.43 -16.69
C THR A 107 5.15 -1.34 -17.62
N GLU A 108 5.14 -0.09 -17.14
CA GLU A 108 4.62 1.04 -17.93
C GLU A 108 5.21 2.37 -17.45
N VAL A 109 5.49 3.27 -18.39
CA VAL A 109 5.88 4.66 -18.12
C VAL A 109 5.03 5.56 -19.02
N THR A 110 4.15 6.36 -18.40
CA THR A 110 3.17 7.18 -19.13
C THR A 110 3.39 8.66 -18.88
N ASP A 111 3.53 9.45 -19.94
CA ASP A 111 3.56 10.91 -19.86
C ASP A 111 2.15 11.48 -19.66
N LYS A 112 1.94 12.17 -18.53
CA LYS A 112 0.70 12.92 -18.26
C LYS A 112 0.81 14.40 -18.58
N GLY A 113 1.91 14.81 -19.17
CA GLY A 113 2.24 16.19 -19.52
C GLY A 113 2.94 16.94 -18.39
N GLU A 114 3.58 18.05 -18.74
CA GLU A 114 4.41 18.85 -17.84
C GLU A 114 3.73 19.26 -16.53
N LYS A 115 2.42 19.51 -16.58
CA LYS A 115 1.67 19.97 -15.40
C LYS A 115 1.36 18.86 -14.38
N ILE A 116 1.27 17.62 -14.83
CA ILE A 116 0.88 16.49 -13.98
C ILE A 116 2.11 15.65 -13.61
N GLY A 117 2.99 15.37 -14.57
CA GLY A 117 4.16 14.52 -14.40
C GLY A 117 4.08 13.22 -15.19
N ALA A 118 4.76 12.20 -14.72
CA ALA A 118 4.78 10.85 -15.30
C ALA A 118 4.17 9.84 -14.32
N LEU A 119 3.38 8.89 -14.83
CA LEU A 119 2.99 7.69 -14.09
C LEU A 119 3.94 6.56 -14.46
N ILE A 120 4.46 5.89 -13.43
CA ILE A 120 5.34 4.73 -13.57
C ILE A 120 4.69 3.58 -12.82
N ASN A 121 4.34 2.52 -13.55
CA ASN A 121 3.80 1.29 -13.00
C ASN A 121 4.91 0.25 -12.90
N SER A 122 4.99 -0.41 -11.76
CA SER A 122 5.88 -1.53 -11.53
C SER A 122 5.10 -2.73 -11.00
N GLU A 123 5.60 -3.91 -11.30
CA GLU A 123 5.11 -5.19 -10.81
C GLU A 123 6.21 -5.89 -10.04
N ARG A 124 5.83 -6.53 -8.93
CA ARG A 124 6.72 -7.36 -8.12
C ARG A 124 6.05 -8.67 -7.79
N VAL A 125 6.65 -9.77 -8.21
CA VAL A 125 6.19 -11.14 -7.90
C VAL A 125 6.96 -11.62 -6.67
N VAL A 126 6.24 -11.95 -5.60
CA VAL A 126 6.80 -12.49 -4.36
C VAL A 126 6.62 -14.00 -4.34
N ARG A 127 7.72 -14.74 -4.16
CA ARG A 127 7.78 -16.18 -4.16
C ARG A 127 8.36 -16.69 -2.84
N ASP A 128 7.79 -17.76 -2.29
CA ASP A 128 8.41 -18.50 -1.19
C ASP A 128 9.59 -19.31 -1.71
N VAL A 129 10.77 -19.10 -1.10
CA VAL A 129 12.01 -19.77 -1.54
C VAL A 129 12.01 -21.25 -1.22
N ASN A 130 11.33 -21.68 -0.13
CA ASN A 130 11.35 -23.05 0.33
C ASN A 130 10.39 -23.94 -0.47
N THR A 131 9.21 -23.43 -0.80
CA THR A 131 8.17 -24.16 -1.50
C THR A 131 8.18 -23.91 -3.02
N ASP A 132 8.95 -22.93 -3.48
CA ASP A 132 9.03 -22.49 -4.88
C ASP A 132 7.66 -22.04 -5.44
N THR A 133 6.79 -21.52 -4.59
CA THR A 133 5.44 -21.09 -4.98
C THR A 133 5.31 -19.57 -4.99
N ASN A 134 4.64 -19.03 -6.01
CA ASN A 134 4.28 -17.61 -6.01
C ASN A 134 3.21 -17.35 -4.94
N ILE A 135 3.48 -16.45 -4.02
CA ILE A 135 2.55 -16.02 -2.98
C ILE A 135 1.60 -14.96 -3.54
N CYS A 136 2.17 -13.88 -4.07
CA CYS A 136 1.38 -12.77 -4.59
C CYS A 136 2.11 -11.99 -5.70
N THR A 137 1.32 -11.25 -6.45
CA THR A 137 1.80 -10.20 -7.37
C THR A 137 1.38 -8.85 -6.83
N LEU A 138 2.32 -7.91 -6.74
CA LEU A 138 2.14 -6.57 -6.22
C LEU A 138 2.29 -5.57 -7.37
N GLY A 139 1.28 -4.76 -7.60
CA GLY A 139 1.34 -3.63 -8.54
C GLY A 139 1.53 -2.32 -7.78
N THR A 140 2.51 -1.51 -8.16
CA THR A 140 2.74 -0.20 -7.57
C THR A 140 2.70 0.87 -8.65
N THR A 141 1.94 1.93 -8.42
CA THR A 141 1.94 3.12 -9.27
C THR A 141 2.56 4.28 -8.53
N ILE A 142 3.60 4.88 -9.10
CA ILE A 142 4.14 6.15 -8.61
C ILE A 142 3.83 7.28 -9.60
N LEU A 143 3.63 8.48 -9.05
CA LEU A 143 3.49 9.71 -9.81
C LEU A 143 4.74 10.57 -9.60
N ALA A 144 5.58 10.69 -10.63
CA ALA A 144 6.74 11.56 -10.68
C ALA A 144 6.31 12.95 -11.19
N ARG A 145 5.89 13.83 -10.27
CA ARG A 145 5.26 15.12 -10.57
C ARG A 145 6.19 16.12 -11.27
N GLY A 146 7.51 15.94 -11.17
CA GLY A 146 8.49 16.79 -11.80
C GLY A 146 8.85 16.41 -13.23
N ASP A 147 8.36 15.29 -13.74
CA ASP A 147 8.98 14.55 -14.82
C ASP A 147 8.03 14.25 -16.00
N GLY A 148 7.06 15.12 -16.27
CA GLY A 148 6.19 15.02 -17.45
C GLY A 148 6.71 15.83 -18.64
N GLY A 149 6.07 15.64 -19.82
CA GLY A 149 6.35 16.41 -21.02
C GLY A 149 7.44 15.83 -21.93
N PHE A 150 7.85 14.57 -21.70
CA PHE A 150 8.81 13.88 -22.56
C PHE A 150 8.20 13.29 -23.84
N GLY A 151 6.89 13.33 -23.99
CA GLY A 151 6.17 12.76 -25.13
C GLY A 151 5.96 11.26 -25.01
N GLY A 152 5.23 10.68 -25.95
CA GLY A 152 4.88 9.26 -25.97
C GLY A 152 3.36 9.04 -26.00
N ASP A 153 2.94 7.79 -26.03
CA ASP A 153 1.50 7.47 -26.01
C ASP A 153 0.90 7.82 -24.65
N ARG A 154 0.06 8.86 -24.63
CA ARG A 154 -0.67 9.29 -23.44
C ARG A 154 -1.85 8.40 -23.11
N ARG A 155 -2.13 7.41 -23.93
CA ARG A 155 -3.16 6.41 -23.69
C ARG A 155 -2.62 5.39 -22.72
N VAL A 156 -2.92 5.64 -21.47
CA VAL A 156 -2.79 4.59 -20.47
C VAL A 156 -3.80 3.52 -20.82
N SER A 157 -3.36 2.29 -20.95
CA SER A 157 -4.19 1.12 -20.76
C SER A 157 -4.58 1.03 -19.26
N VAL A 158 -5.12 2.12 -18.72
CA VAL A 158 -5.71 2.08 -17.39
C VAL A 158 -6.98 1.29 -17.54
N SER A 159 -7.04 0.11 -16.94
CA SER A 159 -8.33 -0.42 -16.51
C SER A 159 -9.12 0.76 -15.94
N LYS A 160 -10.35 0.96 -16.40
CA LYS A 160 -11.18 2.06 -15.88
C LYS A 160 -11.06 2.05 -14.37
N PRO A 161 -10.83 3.21 -13.71
CA PRO A 161 -10.76 3.24 -12.27
C PRO A 161 -12.07 2.67 -11.73
N ASP A 162 -11.97 1.86 -10.67
CA ASP A 162 -13.14 1.31 -10.01
C ASP A 162 -14.04 2.47 -9.57
N VAL A 163 -15.30 2.38 -9.90
CA VAL A 163 -16.26 3.44 -9.61
C VAL A 163 -16.80 3.21 -8.21
N ILE A 164 -16.63 4.19 -7.34
CA ILE A 164 -17.31 4.19 -6.05
C ILE A 164 -18.80 4.45 -6.28
N PRO A 165 -19.70 3.60 -5.77
CA PRO A 165 -21.15 3.81 -5.88
C PRO A 165 -21.57 5.18 -5.31
N MET A 166 -22.64 5.72 -5.86
CA MET A 166 -23.21 6.99 -5.37
C MET A 166 -24.24 6.79 -4.24
N SER A 167 -24.63 5.55 -3.98
CA SER A 167 -25.47 5.18 -2.84
C SER A 167 -24.72 5.34 -1.53
N ASP A 168 -25.45 5.36 -0.42
CA ASP A 168 -24.83 5.24 0.89
C ASP A 168 -24.08 3.91 1.02
N PRO A 169 -22.98 3.86 1.78
CA PRO A 169 -22.24 2.63 1.99
C PRO A 169 -23.05 1.61 2.80
N ASP A 170 -22.91 0.32 2.48
CA ASP A 170 -23.55 -0.77 3.22
C ASP A 170 -22.95 -0.94 4.62
N VAL A 171 -21.64 -0.65 4.74
CA VAL A 171 -20.91 -0.75 6.02
C VAL A 171 -19.95 0.42 6.15
N ILE A 172 -19.82 0.93 7.36
CA ILE A 172 -18.81 1.93 7.75
C ILE A 172 -17.96 1.33 8.87
N CYS A 173 -16.65 1.43 8.75
CA CYS A 173 -15.72 1.03 9.79
C CYS A 173 -14.75 2.19 10.09
N ASP A 174 -14.80 2.69 11.33
CA ASP A 174 -13.93 3.77 11.81
C ASP A 174 -12.81 3.16 12.67
N LEU A 175 -11.56 3.40 12.26
CA LEU A 175 -10.38 2.95 12.97
C LEU A 175 -9.52 4.18 13.32
N PRO A 176 -9.31 4.46 14.62
CA PRO A 176 -8.43 5.54 15.05
C PRO A 176 -6.96 5.16 14.83
N THR A 177 -6.13 6.16 14.54
CA THR A 177 -4.68 6.00 14.54
C THR A 177 -4.10 6.55 15.84
N LEU A 178 -2.98 5.98 16.28
CA LEU A 178 -2.25 6.49 17.43
C LEU A 178 -1.43 7.74 17.04
N PRO A 179 -1.21 8.71 17.95
CA PRO A 179 -0.31 9.83 17.67
C PRO A 179 1.11 9.43 17.29
N GLN A 180 1.59 8.26 17.74
CA GLN A 180 2.89 7.68 17.40
C GLN A 180 2.81 6.59 16.31
N GLN A 181 1.68 6.45 15.61
CA GLN A 181 1.47 5.36 14.63
C GLN A 181 2.57 5.29 13.57
N ALA A 182 3.00 6.44 13.05
CA ALA A 182 4.08 6.50 12.06
C ALA A 182 5.42 5.99 12.62
N LEU A 183 5.69 6.20 13.92
CA LEU A 183 6.91 5.74 14.57
C LEU A 183 6.91 4.22 14.81
N LEU A 184 5.73 3.62 14.99
CA LEU A 184 5.57 2.17 15.04
C LEU A 184 5.70 1.57 13.64
N TYR A 185 4.93 2.07 12.68
CA TYR A 185 4.89 1.52 11.33
C TYR A 185 6.25 1.55 10.62
N ARG A 186 7.06 2.62 10.81
CA ARG A 186 8.39 2.71 10.20
C ARG A 186 9.33 1.56 10.54
N LEU A 187 9.11 0.89 11.67
CA LEU A 187 9.91 -0.28 12.09
C LEU A 187 9.68 -1.51 11.18
N SER A 188 8.64 -1.49 10.36
CA SER A 188 8.37 -2.48 9.32
C SER A 188 9.14 -2.23 8.01
N GLY A 189 10.10 -1.28 7.99
CA GLY A 189 11.08 -1.13 6.91
C GLY A 189 11.05 0.20 6.15
N ASP A 190 10.10 1.10 6.39
CA ASP A 190 10.08 2.43 5.75
C ASP A 190 10.60 3.51 6.70
N PHE A 191 11.89 3.78 6.64
CA PHE A 191 12.58 4.76 7.47
C PHE A 191 12.61 6.18 6.90
N ASN A 192 11.76 6.51 5.91
CA ASN A 192 11.70 7.85 5.34
C ASN A 192 11.46 8.90 6.45
N PRO A 193 12.37 9.89 6.62
CA PRO A 193 12.27 10.87 7.69
C PRO A 193 11.06 11.81 7.57
N LEU A 194 10.38 11.85 6.43
CA LEU A 194 9.12 12.58 6.24
C LEU A 194 8.04 12.18 7.27
N HIS A 195 8.09 10.92 7.72
CA HIS A 195 7.13 10.34 8.65
C HIS A 195 7.55 10.45 10.12
N ALA A 196 8.71 11.05 10.40
CA ALA A 196 9.26 11.11 11.75
C ALA A 196 9.82 12.49 12.14
N SER A 197 10.39 13.24 11.18
CA SER A 197 11.07 14.52 11.45
C SER A 197 10.16 15.72 11.15
N PRO A 198 9.82 16.54 12.18
CA PRO A 198 9.02 17.76 11.96
C PRO A 198 9.68 18.74 10.98
N ASN A 199 11.00 18.87 11.01
CA ASN A 199 11.72 19.77 10.10
C ASN A 199 11.64 19.31 8.64
N ILE A 200 11.79 18.01 8.40
CA ILE A 200 11.67 17.44 7.06
C ILE A 200 10.23 17.59 6.54
N ALA A 201 9.24 17.29 7.37
CA ALA A 201 7.83 17.44 7.01
C ALA A 201 7.50 18.90 6.65
N LYS A 202 7.97 19.87 7.45
CA LYS A 202 7.79 21.30 7.17
C LYS A 202 8.43 21.73 5.87
N ASN A 203 9.64 21.27 5.59
CA ASN A 203 10.34 21.57 4.34
C ASN A 203 9.64 20.95 3.11
N ALA A 204 8.92 19.85 3.31
CA ALA A 204 8.09 19.20 2.29
C ALA A 204 6.70 19.85 2.15
N GLY A 205 6.38 20.89 2.93
CA GLY A 205 5.11 21.62 2.87
C GLY A 205 3.98 21.05 3.74
N PHE A 206 4.31 20.18 4.72
CA PHE A 206 3.35 19.62 5.66
C PHE A 206 3.45 20.32 7.04
N ASN A 207 2.34 20.38 7.75
CA ASN A 207 2.30 21.00 9.09
C ASN A 207 2.96 20.13 10.17
N ALA A 208 3.02 18.81 9.95
CA ALA A 208 3.62 17.81 10.84
C ALA A 208 4.06 16.59 10.03
N PRO A 209 4.84 15.65 10.62
CA PRO A 209 5.10 14.35 9.98
C PRO A 209 3.79 13.66 9.61
N ILE A 210 3.69 13.23 8.36
CA ILE A 210 2.50 12.53 7.86
C ILE A 210 2.61 11.03 8.12
N LEU A 211 1.47 10.34 8.15
CA LEU A 211 1.42 8.88 8.19
C LEU A 211 1.88 8.32 6.84
N HIS A 212 2.57 7.17 6.85
CA HIS A 212 2.92 6.47 5.62
C HIS A 212 1.66 6.09 4.83
N GLY A 213 1.67 6.28 3.53
CA GLY A 213 0.57 5.84 2.68
C GLY A 213 0.27 4.34 2.85
N LEU A 214 1.31 3.52 2.93
CA LEU A 214 1.18 2.08 3.17
C LEU A 214 0.73 1.72 4.59
N CYS A 215 0.89 2.60 5.58
CA CYS A 215 0.26 2.44 6.88
C CYS A 215 -1.26 2.65 6.78
N THR A 216 -1.70 3.73 6.11
CA THR A 216 -3.13 3.96 5.82
C THR A 216 -3.74 2.80 5.03
N PHE A 217 -2.99 2.24 4.07
CA PHE A 217 -3.33 1.02 3.35
C PHE A 217 -3.53 -0.18 4.30
N GLY A 218 -2.64 -0.37 5.27
CA GLY A 218 -2.75 -1.43 6.28
C GLY A 218 -3.95 -1.27 7.20
N ILE A 219 -4.23 -0.04 7.66
CA ILE A 219 -5.40 0.28 8.49
C ILE A 219 -6.72 0.00 7.74
N MET A 220 -6.79 0.41 6.48
CA MET A 220 -7.92 0.09 5.61
C MET A 220 -8.05 -1.44 5.41
N THR A 221 -6.94 -2.16 5.24
CA THR A 221 -6.98 -3.62 5.13
C THR A 221 -7.49 -4.26 6.41
N HIS A 222 -7.12 -3.75 7.60
CA HIS A 222 -7.70 -4.18 8.88
C HIS A 222 -9.22 -4.00 8.85
N ALA A 223 -9.74 -2.83 8.44
CA ALA A 223 -11.17 -2.61 8.34
C ALA A 223 -11.87 -3.62 7.41
N LEU A 224 -11.28 -3.94 6.25
CA LEU A 224 -11.82 -4.89 5.30
C LEU A 224 -11.75 -6.35 5.80
N VAL A 225 -10.65 -6.75 6.44
CA VAL A 225 -10.52 -8.09 7.05
C VAL A 225 -11.60 -8.28 8.12
N LYS A 226 -11.80 -7.27 8.97
CA LYS A 226 -12.81 -7.27 10.03
C LYS A 226 -14.23 -7.34 9.47
N THR A 227 -14.56 -6.51 8.49
CA THR A 227 -15.96 -6.34 8.06
C THR A 227 -16.36 -7.22 6.89
N CYS A 228 -15.44 -7.64 6.02
CA CYS A 228 -15.76 -8.35 4.78
C CYS A 228 -15.26 -9.79 4.76
N CYS A 229 -14.31 -10.14 5.64
CA CYS A 229 -13.66 -11.46 5.62
C CYS A 229 -13.80 -12.23 6.94
N ASP A 230 -14.56 -11.74 7.90
CA ASP A 230 -14.75 -12.38 9.22
C ASP A 230 -13.40 -12.75 9.88
N TYR A 231 -12.41 -11.84 9.76
CA TYR A 231 -11.03 -12.02 10.21
C TYR A 231 -10.28 -13.22 9.59
N ASP A 232 -10.74 -13.72 8.41
CA ASP A 232 -9.99 -14.69 7.62
C ASP A 232 -9.22 -13.98 6.48
N PRO A 233 -7.88 -13.82 6.61
CA PRO A 233 -7.05 -13.15 5.60
C PRO A 233 -6.96 -13.95 4.28
N ASN A 234 -7.24 -15.27 4.27
CA ASN A 234 -7.17 -16.10 3.09
C ASN A 234 -8.29 -15.81 2.08
N ARG A 235 -9.35 -15.13 2.53
CA ARG A 235 -10.44 -14.68 1.66
C ARG A 235 -10.02 -13.52 0.74
N PHE A 236 -8.93 -12.80 1.01
CA PHE A 236 -8.40 -11.80 0.09
C PHE A 236 -7.84 -12.47 -1.17
N LYS A 237 -8.41 -12.13 -2.34
CA LYS A 237 -7.91 -12.62 -3.64
C LYS A 237 -7.24 -11.52 -4.45
N ARG A 238 -7.84 -10.35 -4.53
CA ARG A 238 -7.30 -9.20 -5.23
C ARG A 238 -7.77 -7.91 -4.56
N MET A 239 -6.88 -6.97 -4.39
CA MET A 239 -7.20 -5.64 -3.89
C MET A 239 -6.42 -4.59 -4.66
N ARG A 240 -7.08 -3.47 -5.01
CA ARG A 240 -6.42 -2.33 -5.63
C ARG A 240 -7.08 -1.02 -5.20
N LEU A 241 -6.29 0.05 -5.21
CA LEU A 241 -6.74 1.38 -4.79
C LEU A 241 -5.84 2.50 -5.31
N ARG A 242 -6.28 3.74 -5.08
CA ARG A 242 -5.51 4.95 -5.31
C ARG A 242 -5.39 5.78 -4.03
N PHE A 243 -4.18 6.28 -3.78
CA PHE A 243 -3.96 7.27 -2.72
C PHE A 243 -4.37 8.65 -3.21
N SER A 244 -5.07 9.43 -2.37
CA SER A 244 -5.68 10.70 -2.76
C SER A 244 -5.21 11.89 -1.93
N ALA A 245 -4.94 11.70 -0.62
CA ALA A 245 -4.48 12.73 0.28
C ALA A 245 -3.64 12.14 1.42
N PRO A 246 -2.77 12.93 2.06
CA PRO A 246 -2.02 12.51 3.25
C PRO A 246 -2.93 12.39 4.47
N VAL A 247 -2.52 11.53 5.40
CA VAL A 247 -3.11 11.35 6.74
C VAL A 247 -2.09 11.80 7.78
N TYR A 248 -2.55 12.38 8.89
CA TYR A 248 -1.69 12.68 10.04
C TYR A 248 -1.91 11.62 11.14
N PRO A 249 -0.84 11.21 11.85
CA PRO A 249 -0.99 10.36 13.03
C PRO A 249 -1.93 10.99 14.07
N GLY A 250 -2.84 10.18 14.61
CA GLY A 250 -3.89 10.63 15.53
C GLY A 250 -5.25 10.85 14.85
N GLU A 251 -5.32 10.83 13.52
CA GLU A 251 -6.58 10.92 12.78
C GLU A 251 -7.32 9.59 12.73
N THR A 252 -8.64 9.64 12.59
CA THR A 252 -9.51 8.49 12.42
C THR A 252 -9.74 8.21 10.93
N ILE A 253 -9.48 6.99 10.52
CA ILE A 253 -9.72 6.53 9.15
C ILE A 253 -11.08 5.84 9.09
N ARG A 254 -12.03 6.48 8.42
CA ARG A 254 -13.31 5.89 8.07
C ARG A 254 -13.17 5.14 6.77
N THR A 255 -13.46 3.83 6.77
CA THR A 255 -13.61 3.01 5.56
C THR A 255 -15.09 2.84 5.26
N GLU A 256 -15.51 3.36 4.11
CA GLU A 256 -16.85 3.25 3.55
C GLU A 256 -16.86 2.09 2.55
N ILE A 257 -17.80 1.16 2.67
CA ILE A 257 -17.78 -0.15 2.00
C ILE A 257 -19.12 -0.41 1.32
N TRP A 258 -19.08 -0.81 0.04
CA TRP A 258 -20.22 -1.25 -0.76
C TRP A 258 -19.99 -2.67 -1.23
N ARG A 259 -20.97 -3.54 -1.04
CA ARG A 259 -20.88 -4.98 -1.33
C ARG A 259 -21.72 -5.36 -2.53
N ASP A 260 -21.13 -6.11 -3.46
CA ASP A 260 -21.83 -6.77 -4.56
C ASP A 260 -21.31 -8.21 -4.66
N GLY A 261 -21.92 -9.12 -3.87
CA GLY A 261 -21.44 -10.48 -3.72
C GLY A 261 -20.02 -10.53 -3.18
N ASN A 262 -19.10 -11.10 -3.96
CA ASN A 262 -17.68 -11.21 -3.64
C ASN A 262 -16.85 -9.98 -4.08
N GLU A 263 -17.46 -9.06 -4.80
CA GLU A 263 -16.83 -7.79 -5.21
C GLU A 263 -17.22 -6.67 -4.25
N ILE A 264 -16.22 -5.92 -3.79
CA ILE A 264 -16.38 -4.91 -2.78
C ILE A 264 -15.73 -3.63 -3.28
N ALA A 265 -16.53 -2.56 -3.41
CA ALA A 265 -16.01 -1.21 -3.60
C ALA A 265 -15.77 -0.56 -2.23
N PHE A 266 -14.72 0.24 -2.11
CA PHE A 266 -14.46 0.97 -0.87
C PHE A 266 -13.73 2.29 -1.14
N ARG A 267 -13.86 3.22 -0.17
CA ARG A 267 -12.99 4.40 -0.08
C ARG A 267 -12.71 4.71 1.39
N CYS A 268 -11.63 5.44 1.65
CA CYS A 268 -11.32 5.89 3.00
C CYS A 268 -11.29 7.40 3.10
N ARG A 269 -11.73 7.91 4.26
CA ARG A 269 -11.70 9.31 4.62
C ARG A 269 -10.97 9.51 5.95
N SER A 270 -10.18 10.59 6.05
CA SER A 270 -9.82 11.14 7.36
C SER A 270 -11.00 11.95 7.87
N LEU A 271 -11.49 11.62 9.06
CA LEU A 271 -12.64 12.32 9.64
C LEU A 271 -12.26 13.74 10.06
N GLU A 272 -11.08 13.92 10.62
CA GLU A 272 -10.59 15.21 11.13
C GLU A 272 -10.31 16.22 10.01
N GLN A 273 -9.89 15.73 8.83
CA GLN A 273 -9.66 16.57 7.66
C GLN A 273 -10.89 16.71 6.76
N ASP A 274 -11.90 15.87 6.95
CA ASP A 274 -13.03 15.68 6.01
C ASP A 274 -12.57 15.47 4.56
N LYS A 275 -11.53 14.63 4.36
CA LYS A 275 -10.92 14.37 3.05
C LYS A 275 -10.90 12.90 2.72
N VAL A 276 -11.15 12.59 1.45
CA VAL A 276 -10.87 11.26 0.89
C VAL A 276 -9.36 11.05 0.80
N VAL A 277 -8.87 10.03 1.48
CA VAL A 277 -7.43 9.70 1.55
C VAL A 277 -7.07 8.46 0.71
N ILE A 278 -8.02 7.53 0.54
CA ILE A 278 -7.97 6.40 -0.39
C ILE A 278 -9.26 6.42 -1.21
N ASN A 279 -9.15 6.24 -2.51
CA ASN A 279 -10.27 6.23 -3.45
C ASN A 279 -10.15 5.11 -4.47
N ASN A 280 -11.24 4.86 -5.20
CA ASN A 280 -11.29 3.82 -6.24
C ASN A 280 -10.82 2.45 -5.71
N GLY A 281 -11.21 2.15 -4.48
CA GLY A 281 -10.89 0.89 -3.85
C GLY A 281 -11.75 -0.25 -4.40
N TYR A 282 -11.11 -1.37 -4.70
CA TYR A 282 -11.75 -2.62 -5.12
C TYR A 282 -11.12 -3.77 -4.35
N LEU A 283 -11.94 -4.66 -3.82
CA LEU A 283 -11.53 -5.91 -3.20
C LEU A 283 -12.37 -7.05 -3.78
N LEU A 284 -11.71 -8.11 -4.23
CA LEU A 284 -12.30 -9.40 -4.53
C LEU A 284 -11.99 -10.37 -3.40
N ILE A 285 -13.02 -10.95 -2.81
CA ILE A 285 -12.88 -12.01 -1.80
C ILE A 285 -13.23 -13.38 -2.40
N GLY A 286 -12.63 -14.43 -1.83
CA GLY A 286 -13.02 -15.81 -2.11
C GLY A 286 -13.93 -16.36 -1.01
N ASP A 287 -14.40 -17.56 -1.25
CA ASP A 287 -15.18 -18.36 -0.28
C ASP A 287 -14.28 -18.83 0.87
#